data_070f9bef24c42c4d5bd59923cc3a1610
#
_entry.id   070f9bef24c42c4d5bd59923cc3a1610
#
_cell.length_a   1.000
_cell.length_b   1.000
_cell.length_c   1.000
_cell.angle_alpha   90.00
_cell.angle_beta   90.00
_cell.angle_gamma   90.00
#
_symmetry.space_group_name_H-M   'P 1'
#
loop_
_entity.id
_entity.type
_entity.pdbx_description
1 polymer ?
#
loop_
_entity_poly.entity_id
_entity_poly.type
_entity_poly.pdbx_seq_one_letter_code
_entity_poly.pdbx_strand_id
1 'polypeptide(L)'
;ITWVTLLKKCSDFGQLLFQSALGPMGYGIPGAIGAAVANPDKKIIVINGDGDFQMNIQELATIKEYDLNILIFIINNSQYGIIRQHEVNKYDMEPYQIDLKNPDFVKVAEAYGLKAKRAEKLEDLQDVDDYDIVDVAVRFEDIPLPK
;
A
#
# COMPACT_ATOMS: atom_id res chain seq x y z
N ILE A 1 -3.98 -2.20 5.10
CA ILE A 1 -4.03 -3.65 4.74
C ILE A 1 -5.24 -4.34 5.36
N THR A 2 -5.54 -4.16 6.64
CA THR A 2 -6.66 -4.82 7.35
C THR A 2 -8.01 -4.69 6.61
N TRP A 3 -8.32 -3.51 6.05
CA TRP A 3 -9.54 -3.30 5.27
C TRP A 3 -9.64 -4.20 4.03
N VAL A 4 -8.54 -4.37 3.32
CA VAL A 4 -8.50 -5.20 2.11
C VAL A 4 -8.80 -6.65 2.44
N THR A 5 -8.21 -7.18 3.50
CA THR A 5 -8.44 -8.57 3.94
C THR A 5 -9.87 -8.81 4.44
N LEU A 6 -10.53 -7.79 5.01
CA LEU A 6 -11.91 -7.87 5.46
C LEU A 6 -12.92 -7.78 4.32
N LEU A 7 -12.65 -6.97 3.29
CA LEU A 7 -13.60 -6.66 2.23
C LEU A 7 -13.40 -7.51 0.98
N LYS A 8 -12.18 -7.98 0.71
CA LYS A 8 -11.89 -8.80 -0.47
C LYS A 8 -12.37 -10.23 -0.27
N LYS A 9 -13.32 -10.65 -1.09
CA LYS A 9 -13.69 -12.06 -1.25
C LYS A 9 -12.84 -12.67 -2.35
N CYS A 10 -12.01 -13.64 -2.00
CA CYS A 10 -11.22 -14.40 -2.97
C CYS A 10 -12.01 -15.67 -3.37
N SER A 11 -12.11 -15.94 -4.66
CA SER A 11 -12.76 -17.14 -5.20
C SER A 11 -11.80 -18.32 -5.31
N ASP A 12 -10.50 -18.02 -5.47
CA ASP A 12 -9.48 -19.02 -5.72
C ASP A 12 -8.28 -18.87 -4.78
N PHE A 13 -7.57 -19.97 -4.59
CA PHE A 13 -6.32 -19.99 -3.85
C PHE A 13 -5.24 -19.15 -4.56
N GLY A 14 -4.47 -18.37 -3.79
CA GLY A 14 -3.38 -17.56 -4.33
C GLY A 14 -3.79 -16.21 -4.93
N GLN A 15 -5.07 -15.81 -4.85
CA GLN A 15 -5.50 -14.47 -5.27
C GLN A 15 -5.11 -13.35 -4.30
N LEU A 16 -4.82 -13.69 -3.07
CA LEU A 16 -4.38 -12.73 -2.04
C LEU A 16 -3.11 -13.24 -1.39
N LEU A 17 -2.05 -12.45 -1.50
CA LEU A 17 -0.79 -12.66 -0.81
C LEU A 17 -0.71 -11.72 0.39
N PHE A 18 -0.58 -12.30 1.57
CA PHE A 18 -0.64 -11.56 2.82
C PHE A 18 0.19 -12.26 3.89
N GLN A 19 1.06 -11.51 4.57
CA GLN A 19 1.87 -12.05 5.67
C GLN A 19 1.12 -11.87 6.99
N SER A 20 0.49 -12.97 7.47
CA SER A 20 -0.35 -12.94 8.66
C SER A 20 0.39 -13.24 9.98
N ALA A 21 1.53 -13.95 9.92
CA ALA A 21 2.19 -14.45 11.12
C ALA A 21 2.80 -13.35 11.99
N LEU A 22 3.54 -12.43 11.37
CA LEU A 22 4.19 -11.31 12.07
C LEU A 22 3.60 -9.95 11.70
N GLY A 23 2.90 -9.84 10.56
CA GLY A 23 2.36 -8.59 10.04
C GLY A 23 3.43 -7.51 9.81
N PRO A 24 4.61 -7.84 9.23
CA PRO A 24 5.67 -6.84 9.10
C PRO A 24 5.25 -5.74 8.14
N MET A 25 5.58 -4.51 8.48
CA MET A 25 5.56 -3.40 7.54
C MET A 25 6.69 -3.57 6.52
N GLY A 26 6.49 -3.04 5.30
CA GLY A 26 7.45 -3.14 4.20
C GLY A 26 7.35 -4.44 3.37
N TYR A 27 6.47 -5.38 3.73
CA TYR A 27 6.34 -6.65 2.99
C TYR A 27 5.72 -6.48 1.59
N GLY A 28 4.85 -5.49 1.40
CA GLY A 28 3.99 -5.39 0.20
C GLY A 28 4.77 -5.37 -1.11
N ILE A 29 5.79 -4.51 -1.23
CA ILE A 29 6.57 -4.38 -2.47
C ILE A 29 7.42 -5.63 -2.73
N PRO A 30 8.28 -6.10 -1.80
CA PRO A 30 9.06 -7.33 -2.02
C PRO A 30 8.21 -8.56 -2.31
N GLY A 31 7.07 -8.69 -1.61
CA GLY A 31 6.11 -9.77 -1.86
C GLY A 31 5.51 -9.71 -3.27
N ALA A 32 5.18 -8.50 -3.75
CA ALA A 32 4.67 -8.31 -5.10
C ALA A 32 5.72 -8.61 -6.18
N ILE A 33 6.97 -8.22 -5.96
CA ILE A 33 8.09 -8.56 -6.86
C ILE A 33 8.19 -10.08 -7.00
N GLY A 34 8.21 -10.81 -5.88
CA GLY A 34 8.22 -12.27 -5.90
C GLY A 34 7.01 -12.87 -6.63
N ALA A 35 5.82 -12.31 -6.42
CA ALA A 35 4.60 -12.74 -7.09
C ALA A 35 4.63 -12.46 -8.60
N ALA A 36 5.14 -11.30 -9.03
CA ALA A 36 5.27 -10.93 -10.43
C ALA A 36 6.26 -11.83 -11.18
N VAL A 37 7.41 -12.10 -10.56
CA VAL A 37 8.42 -13.03 -11.13
C VAL A 37 7.86 -14.45 -11.29
N ALA A 38 7.07 -14.91 -10.31
CA ALA A 38 6.43 -16.22 -10.36
C ALA A 38 5.23 -16.29 -11.32
N ASN A 39 4.66 -15.14 -11.73
CA ASN A 39 3.48 -15.05 -12.59
C ASN A 39 3.64 -13.92 -13.63
N PRO A 40 4.55 -14.07 -14.61
CA PRO A 40 4.91 -12.95 -15.51
C PRO A 40 3.75 -12.47 -16.38
N ASP A 41 2.75 -13.31 -16.62
CA ASP A 41 1.58 -12.98 -17.45
C ASP A 41 0.46 -12.28 -16.66
N LYS A 42 0.64 -12.06 -15.35
CA LYS A 42 -0.38 -11.44 -14.49
C LYS A 42 0.04 -10.05 -14.04
N LYS A 43 -0.95 -9.14 -13.97
CA LYS A 43 -0.79 -7.89 -13.26
C LYS A 43 -0.91 -8.13 -11.76
N ILE A 44 0.09 -7.71 -11.00
CA ILE A 44 0.09 -7.80 -9.53
C ILE A 44 -0.35 -6.46 -8.96
N ILE A 45 -1.35 -6.48 -8.10
CA ILE A 45 -1.84 -5.27 -7.43
C ILE A 45 -1.35 -5.27 -5.99
N VAL A 46 -0.69 -4.17 -5.60
CA VAL A 46 -0.22 -3.94 -4.23
C VAL A 46 -1.07 -2.88 -3.56
N ILE A 47 -1.46 -3.10 -2.33
CA ILE A 47 -2.13 -2.09 -1.51
C ILE A 47 -1.31 -1.92 -0.23
N ASN A 48 -0.61 -0.80 -0.13
CA ASN A 48 0.24 -0.45 0.99
C ASN A 48 -0.27 0.81 1.70
N GLY A 49 -0.05 0.92 2.99
CA GLY A 49 -0.09 2.22 3.67
C GLY A 49 1.16 3.05 3.32
N ASP A 50 1.06 4.35 3.51
CA ASP A 50 2.16 5.31 3.22
C ASP A 50 3.42 5.03 4.04
N GLY A 51 3.29 4.76 5.33
CA GLY A 51 4.43 4.38 6.18
C GLY A 51 4.97 2.98 5.87
N ASP A 52 4.11 2.06 5.44
CA ASP A 52 4.47 0.71 4.99
C ASP A 52 5.28 0.76 3.69
N PHE A 53 4.82 1.55 2.72
CA PHE A 53 5.48 1.76 1.43
C PHE A 53 6.90 2.31 1.58
N GLN A 54 7.12 3.26 2.50
CA GLN A 54 8.43 3.88 2.70
C GLN A 54 9.50 2.91 3.23
N MET A 55 9.13 1.80 3.86
CA MET A 55 10.10 0.88 4.46
C MET A 55 10.93 0.11 3.44
N ASN A 56 10.41 -0.07 2.21
CA ASN A 56 11.10 -0.75 1.13
C ASN A 56 10.96 0.00 -0.21
N ILE A 57 10.95 1.32 -0.15
CA ILE A 57 10.79 2.20 -1.31
C ILE A 57 11.91 2.01 -2.35
N GLN A 58 13.11 1.59 -1.93
CA GLN A 58 14.24 1.30 -2.82
C GLN A 58 13.96 0.15 -3.80
N GLU A 59 12.99 -0.71 -3.50
CA GLU A 59 12.59 -1.81 -4.39
C GLU A 59 11.87 -1.34 -5.65
N LEU A 60 11.52 -0.05 -5.74
CA LEU A 60 11.06 0.55 -7.00
C LEU A 60 12.13 0.43 -8.10
N ALA A 61 13.41 0.43 -7.73
CA ALA A 61 14.50 0.15 -8.66
C ALA A 61 14.40 -1.25 -9.25
N THR A 62 14.09 -2.25 -8.43
CA THR A 62 13.91 -3.65 -8.87
C THR A 62 12.71 -3.78 -9.81
N ILE A 63 11.59 -3.13 -9.50
CA ILE A 63 10.39 -3.11 -10.36
C ILE A 63 10.75 -2.54 -11.73
N LYS A 64 11.47 -1.43 -11.76
CA LYS A 64 11.89 -0.76 -12.99
C LYS A 64 12.91 -1.56 -13.78
N GLU A 65 13.92 -2.12 -13.11
CA GLU A 65 14.99 -2.90 -13.73
C GLU A 65 14.46 -4.12 -14.51
N TYR A 66 13.48 -4.81 -13.92
CA TYR A 66 12.91 -6.04 -14.47
C TYR A 66 11.60 -5.82 -15.23
N ASP A 67 11.17 -4.58 -15.42
CA ASP A 67 9.91 -4.21 -16.10
C ASP A 67 8.70 -5.02 -15.61
N LEU A 68 8.58 -5.12 -14.28
CA LEU A 68 7.57 -5.96 -13.64
C LEU A 68 6.18 -5.34 -13.74
N ASN A 69 5.19 -6.15 -14.12
CA ASN A 69 3.78 -5.72 -14.24
C ASN A 69 3.10 -5.60 -12.87
N ILE A 70 3.43 -4.52 -12.16
CA ILE A 70 2.94 -4.24 -10.80
C ILE A 70 2.27 -2.87 -10.76
N LEU A 71 1.07 -2.81 -10.18
CA LEU A 71 0.37 -1.57 -9.86
C LEU A 71 0.29 -1.41 -8.34
N ILE A 72 0.82 -0.31 -7.82
CA ILE A 72 0.88 -0.02 -6.39
C ILE A 72 -0.11 1.08 -6.02
N PHE A 73 -1.04 0.79 -5.10
CA PHE A 73 -1.85 1.80 -4.44
C PHE A 73 -1.24 2.14 -3.08
N ILE A 74 -0.86 3.39 -2.88
CA ILE A 74 -0.41 3.92 -1.59
C ILE A 74 -1.60 4.57 -0.90
N ILE A 75 -2.13 3.95 0.15
CA ILE A 75 -3.20 4.50 0.96
C ILE A 75 -2.58 5.50 1.93
N ASN A 76 -2.64 6.78 1.55
CA ASN A 76 -1.90 7.86 2.18
C ASN A 76 -2.81 8.69 3.09
N ASN A 77 -2.70 8.47 4.39
CA ASN A 77 -3.37 9.25 5.42
C ASN A 77 -2.38 10.08 6.29
N SER A 78 -1.09 10.04 5.94
CA SER A 78 0.00 10.71 6.66
C SER A 78 0.11 10.30 8.13
N GLN A 79 -0.27 9.05 8.46
CA GLN A 79 -0.21 8.54 9.82
C GLN A 79 0.01 7.02 9.87
N TYR A 80 0.62 6.55 10.97
CA TYR A 80 0.57 5.14 11.35
C TYR A 80 -0.81 4.79 11.93
N GLY A 81 -1.83 4.67 11.05
CA GLY A 81 -3.22 4.59 11.44
C GLY A 81 -3.56 3.44 12.39
N ILE A 82 -3.00 2.23 12.19
CA ILE A 82 -3.26 1.09 13.08
C ILE A 82 -2.64 1.29 14.47
N ILE A 83 -1.49 1.96 14.55
CA ILE A 83 -0.83 2.28 15.82
C ILE A 83 -1.70 3.29 16.57
N ARG A 84 -2.12 4.36 15.92
CA ARG A 84 -3.06 5.33 16.48
C ARG A 84 -4.33 4.66 17.04
N GLN A 85 -4.91 3.76 16.24
CA GLN A 85 -6.11 3.03 16.68
C GLN A 85 -5.86 2.19 17.93
N HIS A 86 -4.70 1.54 18.04
CA HIS A 86 -4.35 0.79 19.23
C HIS A 86 -4.11 1.69 20.44
N GLU A 87 -3.40 2.82 20.27
CA GLU A 87 -3.17 3.77 21.34
C GLU A 87 -4.49 4.26 21.93
N VAL A 88 -5.41 4.72 21.08
CA VAL A 88 -6.71 5.25 21.51
C VAL A 88 -7.64 4.16 22.00
N ASN A 89 -7.91 3.12 21.20
CA ASN A 89 -9.03 2.21 21.45
C ASN A 89 -8.66 1.04 22.36
N LYS A 90 -7.38 0.67 22.43
CA LYS A 90 -6.92 -0.48 23.22
C LYS A 90 -6.22 -0.07 24.52
N TYR A 91 -5.46 1.02 24.45
CA TYR A 91 -4.61 1.44 25.58
C TYR A 91 -5.11 2.71 26.27
N ASP A 92 -6.19 3.33 25.77
CA ASP A 92 -6.76 4.59 26.30
C ASP A 92 -5.70 5.70 26.41
N MET A 93 -4.85 5.81 25.38
CA MET A 93 -3.74 6.76 25.33
C MET A 93 -4.03 7.86 24.32
N GLU A 94 -3.51 9.07 24.58
CA GLU A 94 -3.42 10.10 23.56
C GLU A 94 -2.42 9.67 22.47
N PRO A 95 -2.75 9.89 21.17
CA PRO A 95 -1.86 9.53 20.08
C PRO A 95 -0.48 10.17 20.19
N TYR A 96 0.59 9.37 20.09
CA TYR A 96 1.95 9.84 20.24
C TYR A 96 2.85 9.38 19.07
N GLN A 97 3.52 10.35 18.41
CA GLN A 97 4.49 10.10 17.33
C GLN A 97 3.94 9.26 16.15
N ILE A 98 2.65 9.40 15.86
CA ILE A 98 1.98 8.64 14.79
C ILE A 98 1.95 9.39 13.45
N ASP A 99 2.19 10.70 13.44
CA ASP A 99 2.13 11.52 12.24
C ASP A 99 3.36 11.33 11.36
N LEU A 100 3.13 11.24 10.05
CA LEU A 100 4.16 11.10 9.03
C LEU A 100 4.27 12.39 8.21
N LYS A 101 5.50 12.82 7.97
CA LYS A 101 5.84 13.84 6.98
C LYS A 101 6.27 13.14 5.69
N ASN A 102 5.28 12.73 4.91
CA ASN A 102 5.52 11.98 3.69
C ASN A 102 6.22 12.83 2.62
N PRO A 103 7.08 12.22 1.80
CA PRO A 103 7.52 12.83 0.56
C PRO A 103 6.37 12.91 -0.45
N ASP A 104 6.57 13.64 -1.52
CA ASP A 104 5.72 13.56 -2.71
C ASP A 104 5.98 12.22 -3.41
N PHE A 105 5.08 11.25 -3.21
CA PHE A 105 5.26 9.89 -3.74
C PHE A 105 5.23 9.85 -5.28
N VAL A 106 4.54 10.79 -5.93
CA VAL A 106 4.55 10.90 -7.39
C VAL A 106 5.96 11.23 -7.88
N LYS A 107 6.60 12.28 -7.30
CA LYS A 107 7.98 12.64 -7.65
C LYS A 107 8.99 11.54 -7.32
N VAL A 108 8.77 10.82 -6.22
CA VAL A 108 9.61 9.67 -5.88
C VAL A 108 9.51 8.60 -6.96
N ALA A 109 8.32 8.22 -7.37
CA ALA A 109 8.10 7.24 -8.44
C ALA A 109 8.74 7.67 -9.76
N GLU A 110 8.54 8.94 -10.15
CA GLU A 110 9.15 9.53 -11.35
C GLU A 110 10.69 9.51 -11.29
N ALA A 111 11.29 9.74 -10.12
CA ALA A 111 12.74 9.64 -9.94
C ALA A 111 13.29 8.22 -10.19
N TYR A 112 12.47 7.18 -9.97
CA TYR A 112 12.78 5.80 -10.34
C TYR A 112 12.37 5.46 -11.79
N GLY A 113 11.83 6.42 -12.55
CA GLY A 113 11.37 6.21 -13.94
C GLY A 113 10.06 5.45 -14.06
N LEU A 114 9.24 5.45 -13.00
CA LEU A 114 7.91 4.87 -12.96
C LEU A 114 6.83 5.94 -13.17
N LYS A 115 5.71 5.56 -13.76
CA LYS A 115 4.56 6.45 -13.96
C LYS A 115 3.72 6.48 -12.70
N ALA A 116 3.42 7.66 -12.20
CA ALA A 116 2.59 7.80 -11.01
C ALA A 116 1.57 8.92 -11.14
N LYS A 117 0.50 8.82 -10.36
CA LYS A 117 -0.49 9.89 -10.17
C LYS A 117 -0.95 9.95 -8.72
N ARG A 118 -1.49 11.12 -8.34
CA ARG A 118 -2.21 11.31 -7.08
C ARG A 118 -3.71 11.25 -7.33
N ALA A 119 -4.43 10.56 -6.46
CA ALA A 119 -5.87 10.48 -6.43
C ALA A 119 -6.39 11.07 -5.11
N GLU A 120 -7.28 12.06 -5.18
CA GLU A 120 -7.88 12.75 -4.02
C GLU A 120 -9.39 12.49 -3.91
N LYS A 121 -9.99 11.95 -4.97
CA LYS A 121 -11.40 11.59 -5.06
C LYS A 121 -11.57 10.33 -5.90
N LEU A 122 -12.77 9.74 -5.82
CA LEU A 122 -13.04 8.45 -6.45
C LEU A 122 -12.89 8.49 -7.99
N GLU A 123 -13.23 9.62 -8.61
CA GLU A 123 -13.10 9.81 -10.05
C GLU A 123 -11.65 9.73 -10.54
N ASP A 124 -10.70 10.11 -9.69
CA ASP A 124 -9.27 10.04 -10.00
C ASP A 124 -8.74 8.59 -10.08
N LEU A 125 -9.53 7.62 -9.63
CA LEU A 125 -9.19 6.19 -9.73
C LEU A 125 -9.61 5.57 -11.08
N GLN A 126 -10.11 6.37 -12.01
CA GLN A 126 -10.30 5.93 -13.39
C GLN A 126 -8.95 5.89 -14.10
N ASP A 127 -8.82 5.00 -15.09
CA ASP A 127 -7.64 4.85 -15.95
C ASP A 127 -6.31 4.63 -15.18
N VAL A 128 -6.40 3.93 -14.03
CA VAL A 128 -5.21 3.62 -13.20
C VAL A 128 -4.30 2.58 -13.83
N ASP A 129 -4.78 1.85 -14.84
CA ASP A 129 -4.01 0.81 -15.52
C ASP A 129 -2.82 1.34 -16.33
N ASP A 130 -2.81 2.63 -16.65
CA ASP A 130 -1.72 3.33 -17.34
C ASP A 130 -0.57 3.75 -16.40
N TYR A 131 -0.72 3.49 -15.10
CA TYR A 131 0.23 3.89 -14.05
C TYR A 131 0.82 2.69 -13.33
N ASP A 132 2.02 2.89 -12.79
CA ASP A 132 2.71 1.94 -11.94
C ASP A 132 2.36 2.19 -10.46
N ILE A 133 2.14 3.46 -10.09
CA ILE A 133 1.86 3.88 -8.71
C ILE A 133 0.70 4.89 -8.68
N VAL A 134 -0.20 4.70 -7.73
CA VAL A 134 -1.28 5.65 -7.42
C VAL A 134 -1.20 6.03 -5.94
N ASP A 135 -0.87 7.29 -5.64
CA ASP A 135 -0.91 7.86 -4.29
C ASP A 135 -2.35 8.29 -3.97
N VAL A 136 -3.05 7.50 -3.19
CA VAL A 136 -4.46 7.71 -2.83
C VAL A 136 -4.55 8.47 -1.52
N ALA A 137 -4.90 9.75 -1.59
CA ALA A 137 -5.14 10.56 -0.40
C ALA A 137 -6.42 10.12 0.31
N VAL A 138 -6.30 9.72 1.56
CA VAL A 138 -7.45 9.30 2.38
C VAL A 138 -7.44 10.03 3.71
N ARG A 139 -8.64 10.16 4.30
CA ARG A 139 -8.76 10.60 5.69
C ARG A 139 -8.56 9.40 6.61
N PHE A 140 -8.04 9.67 7.80
CA PHE A 140 -8.04 8.66 8.84
C PHE A 140 -9.49 8.42 9.31
N GLU A 141 -9.89 7.17 9.29
CA GLU A 141 -11.14 6.71 9.89
C GLU A 141 -10.84 5.43 10.67
N ASP A 142 -11.43 5.30 11.87
CA ASP A 142 -11.26 4.09 12.66
C ASP A 142 -11.80 2.87 11.92
N ILE A 143 -11.00 1.82 11.89
CA ILE A 143 -11.43 0.54 11.34
C ILE A 143 -12.44 -0.07 12.32
N PRO A 144 -13.68 -0.36 11.91
CA PRO A 144 -14.58 -1.11 12.77
C PRO A 144 -13.94 -2.49 13.02
N LEU A 145 -13.56 -2.73 14.27
CA LEU A 145 -13.06 -4.05 14.66
C LEU A 145 -14.23 -5.05 14.58
N PRO A 146 -14.02 -6.24 14.01
CA PRO A 146 -15.03 -7.28 14.06
C PRO A 146 -15.35 -7.59 15.54
N LYS A 147 -16.65 -7.61 15.85
CA LYS A 147 -17.13 -7.99 17.18
C LYS A 147 -16.89 -9.47 17.42
#